data_3d54bcfbf824759e508ee5d790a08c96
#
_entry.id   3d54bcfbf824759e508ee5d790a08c96
#
_cell.length_a   1.000
_cell.length_b   1.000
_cell.length_c   1.000
_cell.angle_alpha   90.00
_cell.angle_beta   90.00
_cell.angle_gamma   90.00
#
_symmetry.space_group_name_H-M   'P 1'
#
loop_
_entity.id
_entity.type
_entity.pdbx_description
1 polymer ?
#
loop_
_entity_poly.entity_id
_entity_poly.type
_entity_poly.pdbx_seq_one_letter_code
_entity_poly.pdbx_strand_id
1 'polypeptide(L)'
;MTPIGLFYGTDTGFTEIVVKLFVEEFDLVAPDLLTVHNIADVPITTLQQYEYLIIGCPTWDIGQLQADWDKAYNELDTLDLSGKQLAVFGLGDQYGYPDSYCDAIGILAEKFANTGVEIVGLTSTEGYEFTHSEGVKDGQFLGLALDEDNESDKSPQRVSEWVWQLVDEFDLVDYLEPILT
;
A
#
# COMPACT_ATOMS: atom_id res chain seq x y z
N MET A 1 -19.73 -8.26 3.58
CA MET A 1 -18.40 -7.80 4.05
C MET A 1 -17.60 -7.48 2.80
N THR A 2 -16.98 -6.31 2.77
CA THR A 2 -16.12 -5.93 1.63
C THR A 2 -14.88 -6.84 1.61
N PRO A 3 -14.44 -7.33 0.45
CA PRO A 3 -13.30 -8.25 0.39
C PRO A 3 -11.94 -7.58 0.62
N ILE A 4 -11.84 -6.26 0.40
CA ILE A 4 -10.58 -5.51 0.51
C ILE A 4 -10.58 -4.65 1.76
N GLY A 5 -9.56 -4.82 2.62
CA GLY A 5 -9.24 -3.92 3.71
C GLY A 5 -8.02 -3.07 3.39
N LEU A 6 -8.15 -1.74 3.38
CA LEU A 6 -7.04 -0.82 3.29
C LEU A 6 -6.71 -0.29 4.69
N PHE A 7 -5.47 -0.52 5.13
CA PHE A 7 -4.98 -0.09 6.43
C PHE A 7 -3.81 0.87 6.24
N TYR A 8 -3.91 2.04 6.83
CA TYR A 8 -2.87 3.07 6.68
C TYR A 8 -2.47 3.69 8.02
N GLY A 9 -1.24 4.19 8.07
CA GLY A 9 -0.75 5.08 9.12
C GLY A 9 -0.41 6.45 8.54
N THR A 10 -0.61 7.50 9.32
CA THR A 10 -0.28 8.87 8.93
C THR A 10 0.07 9.72 10.14
N ASP A 11 1.03 10.63 9.97
CA ASP A 11 1.39 11.63 10.98
C ASP A 11 1.11 13.05 10.49
N THR A 12 1.27 13.32 9.19
CA THR A 12 1.12 14.65 8.58
C THR A 12 -0.14 14.81 7.72
N GLY A 13 -0.87 13.72 7.47
CA GLY A 13 -2.06 13.71 6.63
C GLY A 13 -1.81 13.48 5.13
N PHE A 14 -0.57 13.36 4.66
CA PHE A 14 -0.29 13.04 3.24
C PHE A 14 -0.79 11.66 2.85
N THR A 15 -0.64 10.66 3.72
CA THR A 15 -1.18 9.33 3.46
C THR A 15 -2.70 9.35 3.35
N GLU A 16 -3.40 10.17 4.14
CA GLU A 16 -4.85 10.34 4.03
C GLU A 16 -5.29 10.91 2.67
N ILE A 17 -4.50 11.85 2.12
CA ILE A 17 -4.76 12.41 0.79
C ILE A 17 -4.68 11.31 -0.26
N VAL A 18 -3.67 10.47 -0.19
CA VAL A 18 -3.49 9.32 -1.09
C VAL A 18 -4.60 8.28 -0.90
N VAL A 19 -4.99 7.99 0.34
CA VAL A 19 -6.10 7.07 0.64
C VAL A 19 -7.40 7.53 -0.01
N LYS A 20 -7.67 8.83 -0.07
CA LYS A 20 -8.84 9.37 -0.79
C LYS A 20 -8.78 9.06 -2.29
N LEU A 21 -7.61 9.11 -2.91
CA LEU A 21 -7.45 8.72 -4.31
C LEU A 21 -7.80 7.24 -4.52
N PHE A 22 -7.40 6.36 -3.60
CA PHE A 22 -7.79 4.94 -3.63
C PHE A 22 -9.30 4.76 -3.51
N VAL A 23 -9.94 5.45 -2.57
CA VAL A 23 -11.40 5.38 -2.38
C VAL A 23 -12.12 5.82 -3.65
N GLU A 24 -11.75 6.97 -4.20
CA GLU A 24 -12.34 7.50 -5.44
C GLU A 24 -12.18 6.54 -6.61
N GLU A 25 -10.99 5.95 -6.77
CA GLU A 25 -10.73 5.02 -7.87
C GLU A 25 -11.47 3.69 -7.69
N PHE A 26 -11.50 3.12 -6.49
CA PHE A 26 -12.28 1.91 -6.24
C PHE A 26 -13.79 2.13 -6.40
N ASP A 27 -14.31 3.28 -6.00
CA ASP A 27 -15.73 3.62 -6.19
C ASP A 27 -16.11 3.71 -7.68
N LEU A 28 -15.16 4.09 -8.54
CA LEU A 28 -15.37 4.11 -10.00
C LEU A 28 -15.29 2.72 -10.63
N VAL A 29 -14.37 1.89 -10.16
CA VAL A 29 -14.03 0.60 -10.79
C VAL A 29 -14.90 -0.53 -10.25
N ALA A 30 -15.06 -0.59 -8.93
CA ALA A 30 -15.72 -1.66 -8.21
C ALA A 30 -16.29 -1.13 -6.89
N PRO A 31 -17.46 -0.46 -6.94
CA PRO A 31 -18.05 0.14 -5.74
C PRO A 31 -18.34 -0.88 -4.64
N ASP A 32 -18.25 -0.42 -3.40
CA ASP A 32 -18.48 -1.22 -2.19
C ASP A 32 -17.48 -2.37 -1.92
N LEU A 33 -16.34 -2.43 -2.62
CA LEU A 33 -15.33 -3.45 -2.36
C LEU A 33 -14.30 -3.08 -1.30
N LEU A 34 -14.09 -1.78 -1.03
CA LEU A 34 -13.03 -1.27 -0.15
C LEU A 34 -13.58 -0.82 1.20
N THR A 35 -12.95 -1.29 2.28
CA THR A 35 -13.12 -0.71 3.63
C THR A 35 -11.79 -0.13 4.09
N VAL A 36 -11.82 1.10 4.59
CA VAL A 36 -10.62 1.84 5.00
C VAL A 36 -10.52 1.90 6.52
N HIS A 37 -9.32 1.65 7.04
CA HIS A 37 -8.98 1.72 8.46
C HIS A 37 -7.70 2.53 8.67
N ASN A 38 -7.72 3.47 9.63
CA ASN A 38 -6.49 3.95 10.23
C ASN A 38 -5.98 2.88 11.20
N ILE A 39 -4.73 2.46 11.06
CA ILE A 39 -4.16 1.40 11.90
C ILE A 39 -4.10 1.79 13.39
N ALA A 40 -4.08 3.09 13.69
CA ALA A 40 -4.13 3.58 15.07
C ALA A 40 -5.46 3.31 15.77
N ASP A 41 -6.55 3.12 15.01
CA ASP A 41 -7.92 3.06 15.52
C ASP A 41 -8.48 1.64 15.65
N VAL A 42 -7.76 0.64 15.13
CA VAL A 42 -8.23 -0.75 15.10
C VAL A 42 -7.19 -1.72 15.65
N PRO A 43 -7.60 -2.84 16.27
CA PRO A 43 -6.66 -3.88 16.65
C PRO A 43 -6.05 -4.53 15.40
N ILE A 44 -4.78 -4.94 15.49
CA ILE A 44 -4.05 -5.54 14.37
C ILE A 44 -4.75 -6.79 13.81
N THR A 45 -5.46 -7.52 14.64
CA THR A 45 -6.23 -8.70 14.26
C THR A 45 -7.37 -8.40 13.26
N THR A 46 -7.73 -7.12 13.10
CA THR A 46 -8.73 -6.71 12.09
C THR A 46 -8.27 -7.07 10.67
N LEU A 47 -6.95 -7.12 10.42
CA LEU A 47 -6.41 -7.53 9.12
C LEU A 47 -6.88 -8.94 8.72
N GLN A 48 -7.05 -9.83 9.67
CA GLN A 48 -7.46 -11.22 9.41
C GLN A 48 -8.90 -11.36 8.87
N GLN A 49 -9.70 -10.29 8.97
CA GLN A 49 -11.10 -10.29 8.51
C GLN A 49 -11.23 -10.13 6.99
N TYR A 50 -10.18 -9.69 6.29
CA TYR A 50 -10.19 -9.41 4.86
C TYR A 50 -9.45 -10.48 4.09
N GLU A 51 -9.92 -10.73 2.87
CA GLU A 51 -9.29 -11.66 1.93
C GLU A 51 -8.11 -10.98 1.21
N TYR A 52 -8.32 -9.71 0.86
CA TYR A 52 -7.33 -8.87 0.20
C TYR A 52 -6.97 -7.69 1.08
N LEU A 53 -5.69 -7.37 1.14
CA LEU A 53 -5.16 -6.32 2.01
C LEU A 53 -4.37 -5.29 1.20
N ILE A 54 -4.61 -4.01 1.48
CA ILE A 54 -3.78 -2.90 1.01
C ILE A 54 -3.22 -2.20 2.23
N ILE A 55 -1.91 -2.06 2.29
CA ILE A 55 -1.20 -1.46 3.42
C ILE A 55 -0.54 -0.17 2.98
N GLY A 56 -0.81 0.94 3.68
CA GLY A 56 -0.22 2.25 3.39
C GLY A 56 0.65 2.77 4.52
N CYS A 57 1.91 3.11 4.22
CA CYS A 57 2.87 3.61 5.19
C CYS A 57 3.83 4.64 4.58
N PRO A 58 3.91 5.87 5.12
CA PRO A 58 4.97 6.79 4.74
C PRO A 58 6.31 6.35 5.36
N THR A 59 7.40 6.63 4.66
CA THR A 59 8.75 6.49 5.19
C THR A 59 9.14 7.77 5.92
N TRP A 60 9.54 7.63 7.17
CA TRP A 60 9.99 8.74 8.02
C TRP A 60 11.49 8.76 8.19
N ASP A 61 12.01 9.94 8.44
CA ASP A 61 13.45 10.18 8.68
C ASP A 61 14.33 9.42 7.66
N ILE A 62 15.28 8.63 8.14
CA ILE A 62 16.19 7.86 7.30
C ILE A 62 15.71 6.40 7.24
N GLY A 63 14.61 6.14 6.53
CA GLY A 63 14.10 4.79 6.30
C GLY A 63 13.33 4.18 7.46
N GLN A 64 12.61 4.99 8.26
CA GLN A 64 11.84 4.52 9.40
C GLN A 64 10.36 4.36 9.06
N LEU A 65 9.69 3.41 9.73
CA LEU A 65 8.24 3.27 9.66
C LEU A 65 7.54 4.44 10.35
N GLN A 66 6.35 4.77 9.86
CA GLN A 66 5.43 5.64 10.57
C GLN A 66 5.08 5.05 11.95
N ALA A 67 4.88 5.92 12.95
CA ALA A 67 4.84 5.56 14.37
C ALA A 67 3.83 4.46 14.73
N ASP A 68 2.65 4.44 14.12
CA ASP A 68 1.62 3.43 14.44
C ASP A 68 1.95 2.07 13.83
N TRP A 69 2.56 2.04 12.65
CA TRP A 69 3.11 0.83 12.08
C TRP A 69 4.33 0.31 12.85
N ASP A 70 5.17 1.18 13.36
CA ASP A 70 6.31 0.80 14.21
C ASP A 70 5.82 0.14 15.51
N LYS A 71 4.78 0.69 16.14
CA LYS A 71 4.14 0.08 17.31
C LYS A 71 3.54 -1.30 17.01
N ALA A 72 2.87 -1.44 15.86
CA ALA A 72 2.24 -2.68 15.46
C ALA A 72 3.24 -3.75 14.96
N TYR A 73 4.46 -3.36 14.62
CA TYR A 73 5.43 -4.19 13.92
C TYR A 73 5.66 -5.57 14.53
N ASN A 74 5.84 -5.63 15.85
CA ASN A 74 6.05 -6.92 16.53
C ASN A 74 4.77 -7.74 16.66
N GLU A 75 3.61 -7.09 16.70
CA GLU A 75 2.31 -7.77 16.76
C GLU A 75 1.96 -8.45 15.43
N LEU A 76 2.53 -8.00 14.31
CA LEU A 76 2.35 -8.63 13.00
C LEU A 76 2.78 -10.11 13.01
N ASP A 77 3.76 -10.48 13.82
CA ASP A 77 4.23 -11.87 13.94
C ASP A 77 3.17 -12.82 14.52
N THR A 78 2.13 -12.29 15.15
CA THR A 78 1.03 -13.09 15.72
C THR A 78 -0.08 -13.40 14.73
N LEU A 79 -0.05 -12.78 13.55
CA LEU A 79 -1.08 -12.94 12.53
C LEU A 79 -0.84 -14.19 11.68
N ASP A 80 -1.93 -14.86 11.33
CA ASP A 80 -1.96 -15.85 10.25
C ASP A 80 -2.76 -15.26 9.08
N LEU A 81 -2.05 -14.89 8.03
CA LEU A 81 -2.63 -14.37 6.80
C LEU A 81 -2.46 -15.35 5.63
N SER A 82 -2.26 -16.62 5.92
CA SER A 82 -2.12 -17.68 4.91
C SER A 82 -3.34 -17.71 3.98
N GLY A 83 -3.09 -17.82 2.69
CA GLY A 83 -4.13 -17.85 1.65
C GLY A 83 -4.72 -16.48 1.30
N LYS A 84 -4.21 -15.39 1.89
CA LYS A 84 -4.60 -14.02 1.55
C LYS A 84 -3.55 -13.37 0.65
N GLN A 85 -3.94 -12.28 -0.01
CA GLN A 85 -3.05 -11.46 -0.82
C GLN A 85 -2.93 -10.05 -0.21
N LEU A 86 -1.75 -9.47 -0.30
CA LEU A 86 -1.44 -8.17 0.29
C LEU A 86 -0.58 -7.34 -0.65
N ALA A 87 -0.99 -6.10 -0.85
CA ALA A 87 -0.25 -5.10 -1.59
C ALA A 87 0.14 -3.93 -0.68
N VAL A 88 1.31 -3.35 -0.88
CA VAL A 88 1.82 -2.24 -0.07
C VAL A 88 1.97 -0.99 -0.93
N PHE A 89 1.54 0.16 -0.43
CA PHE A 89 1.96 1.44 -0.99
C PHE A 89 2.70 2.26 0.06
N GLY A 90 3.64 3.06 -0.38
CA GLY A 90 4.44 3.89 0.48
C GLY A 90 4.62 5.30 -0.07
N LEU A 91 4.86 6.24 0.83
CA LEU A 91 5.20 7.61 0.50
C LEU A 91 6.66 7.88 0.90
N GLY A 92 7.36 8.64 0.07
CA GLY A 92 8.73 9.08 0.33
C GLY A 92 9.03 10.36 -0.43
N ASP A 93 10.23 10.87 -0.19
CA ASP A 93 10.78 12.06 -0.86
C ASP A 93 12.08 11.64 -1.58
N GLN A 94 11.98 11.44 -2.90
CA GLN A 94 13.11 10.91 -3.67
C GLN A 94 14.26 11.91 -3.84
N TYR A 95 14.01 13.19 -3.63
CA TYR A 95 15.05 14.23 -3.71
C TYR A 95 15.63 14.60 -2.35
N GLY A 96 14.81 14.67 -1.31
CA GLY A 96 15.26 14.97 0.05
C GLY A 96 15.91 13.78 0.75
N TYR A 97 15.42 12.56 0.47
CA TYR A 97 15.89 11.30 1.07
C TYR A 97 16.13 10.21 0.02
N PRO A 98 17.05 10.45 -0.95
CA PRO A 98 17.26 9.54 -2.08
C PRO A 98 17.83 8.17 -1.70
N ASP A 99 18.47 8.06 -0.54
CA ASP A 99 19.12 6.82 -0.09
C ASP A 99 18.20 5.91 0.73
N SER A 100 16.97 6.36 1.03
CA SER A 100 15.96 5.63 1.81
C SER A 100 14.53 5.80 1.25
N TYR A 101 14.43 6.05 -0.05
CA TYR A 101 13.15 6.34 -0.70
C TYR A 101 12.16 5.18 -0.56
N CYS A 102 11.03 5.46 0.09
CA CYS A 102 9.96 4.48 0.32
C CYS A 102 10.41 3.16 0.97
N ASP A 103 11.41 3.20 1.85
CA ASP A 103 11.92 2.01 2.56
C ASP A 103 10.82 1.25 3.32
N ALA A 104 9.79 1.95 3.81
CA ALA A 104 8.66 1.35 4.50
C ALA A 104 7.97 0.26 3.67
N ILE A 105 7.95 0.38 2.35
CA ILE A 105 7.39 -0.66 1.46
C ILE A 105 8.12 -1.98 1.67
N GLY A 106 9.44 -1.98 1.62
CA GLY A 106 10.25 -3.19 1.77
C GLY A 106 10.18 -3.76 3.17
N ILE A 107 10.28 -2.90 4.20
CA ILE A 107 10.22 -3.31 5.60
C ILE A 107 8.89 -4.02 5.90
N LEU A 108 7.76 -3.46 5.45
CA LEU A 108 6.44 -4.05 5.69
C LEU A 108 6.19 -5.27 4.81
N ALA A 109 6.55 -5.23 3.52
CA ALA A 109 6.37 -6.38 2.63
C ALA A 109 7.12 -7.61 3.15
N GLU A 110 8.37 -7.45 3.58
CA GLU A 110 9.15 -8.54 4.16
C GLU A 110 8.56 -9.05 5.48
N LYS A 111 8.12 -8.13 6.34
CA LYS A 111 7.48 -8.48 7.61
C LYS A 111 6.19 -9.25 7.40
N PHE A 112 5.32 -8.77 6.53
CA PHE A 112 4.06 -9.44 6.20
C PHE A 112 4.25 -10.79 5.50
N ALA A 113 5.29 -10.94 4.66
CA ALA A 113 5.58 -12.24 4.03
C ALA A 113 5.76 -13.37 5.04
N ASN A 114 6.25 -13.07 6.24
CA ASN A 114 6.40 -14.05 7.33
C ASN A 114 5.05 -14.52 7.92
N THR A 115 3.94 -13.84 7.64
CA THR A 115 2.59 -14.24 8.08
C THR A 115 1.91 -15.25 7.15
N GLY A 116 2.59 -15.65 6.09
CA GLY A 116 2.06 -16.57 5.08
C GLY A 116 1.23 -15.89 3.97
N VAL A 117 1.11 -14.55 3.99
CA VAL A 117 0.42 -13.81 2.95
C VAL A 117 1.24 -13.77 1.64
N GLU A 118 0.57 -13.75 0.51
CA GLU A 118 1.19 -13.50 -0.78
C GLU A 118 1.31 -12.00 -1.04
N ILE A 119 2.52 -11.51 -1.30
CA ILE A 119 2.76 -10.11 -1.65
C ILE A 119 2.54 -9.93 -3.16
N VAL A 120 1.68 -8.99 -3.50
CA VAL A 120 1.30 -8.63 -4.88
C VAL A 120 1.42 -7.13 -5.11
N GLY A 121 1.11 -6.64 -6.30
CA GLY A 121 1.14 -5.21 -6.61
C GLY A 121 2.54 -4.64 -6.80
N LEU A 122 3.50 -5.44 -7.26
CA LEU A 122 4.86 -4.98 -7.57
C LEU A 122 4.82 -4.01 -8.76
N THR A 123 5.65 -2.97 -8.71
CA THR A 123 5.71 -1.94 -9.76
C THR A 123 7.12 -1.68 -10.26
N SER A 124 7.23 -1.09 -11.45
CA SER A 124 8.50 -0.68 -12.04
C SER A 124 9.13 0.49 -11.29
N THR A 125 10.46 0.54 -11.26
CA THR A 125 11.24 1.70 -10.80
C THR A 125 11.43 2.77 -11.87
N GLU A 126 10.94 2.55 -13.09
CA GLU A 126 11.07 3.49 -14.20
C GLU A 126 10.34 4.80 -13.91
N GLY A 127 10.99 5.93 -14.17
CA GLY A 127 10.43 7.26 -13.93
C GLY A 127 10.65 7.81 -12.52
N TYR A 128 11.43 7.12 -11.69
CA TYR A 128 11.82 7.59 -10.37
C TYR A 128 13.32 7.93 -10.31
N GLU A 129 13.66 8.92 -9.51
CA GLU A 129 15.03 9.40 -9.31
C GLU A 129 15.44 9.28 -7.83
N PHE A 130 15.85 8.11 -7.41
CA PHE A 130 16.38 7.82 -6.08
C PHE A 130 17.70 7.05 -6.20
N THR A 131 18.47 7.01 -5.12
CA THR A 131 19.77 6.30 -5.09
C THR A 131 19.61 4.88 -4.57
N HIS A 132 18.85 4.71 -3.46
CA HIS A 132 18.62 3.41 -2.83
C HIS A 132 17.24 3.35 -2.20
N SER A 133 16.66 2.15 -2.17
CA SER A 133 15.40 1.85 -1.49
C SER A 133 15.37 0.40 -1.02
N GLU A 134 15.05 0.19 0.26
CA GLU A 134 14.69 -1.15 0.78
C GLU A 134 13.37 -1.67 0.17
N GLY A 135 12.57 -0.78 -0.40
CA GLY A 135 11.35 -1.12 -1.13
C GLY A 135 11.60 -1.78 -2.48
N VAL A 136 12.85 -1.83 -2.96
CA VAL A 136 13.21 -2.42 -4.26
C VAL A 136 13.89 -3.77 -4.08
N LYS A 137 13.38 -4.77 -4.80
CA LYS A 137 13.96 -6.09 -4.90
C LYS A 137 13.92 -6.56 -6.37
N ASP A 138 15.02 -7.09 -6.84
CA ASP A 138 15.16 -7.57 -8.22
C ASP A 138 14.75 -6.52 -9.29
N GLY A 139 15.04 -5.24 -9.01
CA GLY A 139 14.78 -4.12 -9.92
C GLY A 139 13.34 -3.62 -9.95
N GLN A 140 12.48 -4.09 -9.04
CA GLN A 140 11.09 -3.65 -8.90
C GLN A 140 10.81 -3.16 -7.48
N PHE A 141 9.89 -2.20 -7.33
CA PHE A 141 9.29 -1.92 -6.03
C PHE A 141 8.40 -3.10 -5.60
N LEU A 142 8.45 -3.44 -4.32
CA LEU A 142 7.57 -4.44 -3.69
C LEU A 142 6.15 -3.90 -3.44
N GLY A 143 5.77 -2.85 -4.11
CA GLY A 143 4.49 -2.17 -4.01
C GLY A 143 4.45 -0.91 -4.87
N LEU A 144 3.58 0.04 -4.52
CA LEU A 144 3.48 1.34 -5.18
C LEU A 144 4.22 2.41 -4.39
N ALA A 145 5.22 3.04 -5.00
CA ALA A 145 5.93 4.18 -4.42
C ALA A 145 5.33 5.51 -4.92
N LEU A 146 5.03 6.41 -3.99
CA LEU A 146 4.48 7.74 -4.27
C LEU A 146 5.35 8.83 -3.63
N ASP A 147 5.37 9.99 -4.26
CA ASP A 147 6.15 11.16 -3.81
C ASP A 147 5.26 12.40 -3.80
N GLU A 148 4.58 12.63 -2.67
CA GLU A 148 3.69 13.78 -2.50
C GLU A 148 4.45 15.10 -2.32
N ASP A 149 5.72 15.05 -1.94
CA ASP A 149 6.55 16.24 -1.78
C ASP A 149 6.97 16.84 -3.13
N ASN A 150 7.28 16.01 -4.11
CA ASN A 150 7.86 16.45 -5.39
C ASN A 150 6.97 16.15 -6.61
N GLU A 151 6.14 15.11 -6.56
CA GLU A 151 5.40 14.58 -7.70
C GLU A 151 3.92 14.29 -7.38
N SER A 152 3.29 15.12 -6.54
CA SER A 152 1.87 14.95 -6.17
C SER A 152 0.92 14.97 -7.38
N ASP A 153 1.32 15.62 -8.46
CA ASP A 153 0.58 15.64 -9.74
C ASP A 153 0.56 14.28 -10.46
N LYS A 154 1.51 13.39 -10.15
CA LYS A 154 1.58 12.03 -10.72
C LYS A 154 0.81 11.00 -9.88
N SER A 155 0.52 11.28 -8.63
CA SER A 155 -0.14 10.32 -7.72
C SER A 155 -1.51 9.85 -8.21
N PRO A 156 -2.41 10.69 -8.74
CA PRO A 156 -3.69 10.21 -9.24
C PRO A 156 -3.56 9.15 -10.34
N GLN A 157 -2.68 9.36 -11.29
CA GLN A 157 -2.44 8.39 -12.36
C GLN A 157 -1.81 7.11 -11.85
N ARG A 158 -0.79 7.21 -10.99
CA ARG A 158 -0.11 6.05 -10.39
C ARG A 158 -1.07 5.19 -9.57
N VAL A 159 -1.94 5.82 -8.79
CA VAL A 159 -2.98 5.13 -8.01
C VAL A 159 -3.98 4.45 -8.94
N SER A 160 -4.48 5.14 -9.96
CA SER A 160 -5.43 4.56 -10.92
C SER A 160 -4.87 3.33 -11.62
N GLU A 161 -3.67 3.41 -12.17
CA GLU A 161 -3.00 2.30 -12.84
C GLU A 161 -2.78 1.12 -11.88
N TRP A 162 -2.40 1.39 -10.65
CA TRP A 162 -2.18 0.35 -9.65
C TRP A 162 -3.48 -0.31 -9.16
N VAL A 163 -4.56 0.45 -9.01
CA VAL A 163 -5.88 -0.12 -8.67
C VAL A 163 -6.33 -1.12 -9.74
N TRP A 164 -6.16 -0.79 -11.03
CA TRP A 164 -6.46 -1.72 -12.12
C TRP A 164 -5.57 -2.96 -12.09
N GLN A 165 -4.29 -2.81 -11.78
CA GLN A 165 -3.38 -3.93 -11.59
C GLN A 165 -3.85 -4.81 -10.42
N LEU A 166 -4.25 -4.23 -9.29
CA LEU A 166 -4.74 -4.98 -8.12
C LEU A 166 -6.07 -5.68 -8.40
N VAL A 167 -6.96 -5.08 -9.18
CA VAL A 167 -8.22 -5.74 -9.60
C VAL A 167 -7.92 -7.04 -10.35
N ASP A 168 -6.91 -7.03 -11.21
CA ASP A 168 -6.47 -8.24 -11.93
C ASP A 168 -5.78 -9.24 -11.00
N GLU A 169 -4.81 -8.79 -10.19
CA GLU A 169 -4.03 -9.66 -9.30
C GLU A 169 -4.85 -10.26 -8.16
N PHE A 170 -5.87 -9.54 -7.66
CA PHE A 170 -6.83 -10.04 -6.66
C PHE A 170 -7.98 -10.87 -7.27
N ASP A 171 -7.98 -11.08 -8.58
CA ASP A 171 -9.04 -11.78 -9.31
C ASP A 171 -10.45 -11.21 -9.08
N LEU A 172 -10.53 -9.86 -9.09
CA LEU A 172 -11.76 -9.13 -8.81
C LEU A 172 -12.56 -8.71 -10.06
N VAL A 173 -12.21 -9.23 -11.23
CA VAL A 173 -12.83 -8.85 -12.50
C VAL A 173 -14.35 -9.08 -12.51
N ASP A 174 -14.84 -10.10 -11.80
CA ASP A 174 -16.27 -10.40 -11.69
C ASP A 174 -17.06 -9.38 -10.85
N TYR A 175 -16.36 -8.54 -10.07
CA TYR A 175 -16.97 -7.47 -9.26
C TYR A 175 -17.02 -6.12 -9.99
N LEU A 176 -16.40 -6.03 -11.17
CA LEU A 176 -16.42 -4.77 -11.93
C LEU A 176 -17.85 -4.43 -12.35
N GLU A 177 -18.25 -3.19 -12.10
CA GLU A 177 -19.48 -2.69 -12.71
C GLU A 177 -19.36 -2.78 -14.24
N PRO A 178 -20.40 -3.27 -14.95
CA PRO A 178 -20.37 -3.25 -16.39
C PRO A 178 -20.26 -1.79 -16.84
N ILE A 179 -19.13 -1.45 -17.44
CA ILE A 179 -18.96 -0.13 -18.07
C ILE A 179 -20.09 -0.03 -19.08
N LEU A 180 -21.08 0.79 -18.81
CA LEU A 180 -22.20 1.04 -19.70
C LEU A 180 -21.62 1.61 -21.01
N THR A 181 -21.53 0.76 -22.00
CA THR A 181 -21.19 1.11 -23.39
C THR A 181 -22.29 1.91 -24.03
#